data_d0598d8b5e5eac6b58f1741ff014d1d1
#
_entry.id   d0598d8b5e5eac6b58f1741ff014d1d1
#
_cell.length_a   1.000
_cell.length_b   1.000
_cell.length_c   1.000
_cell.angle_alpha   90.00
_cell.angle_beta   90.00
_cell.angle_gamma   90.00
#
_symmetry.space_group_name_H-M   'P 1'
#
loop_
_entity.id
_entity.type
_entity.pdbx_description
1 polymer ?
#
loop_
_entity_poly.entity_id
_entity_poly.type
_entity_poly.pdbx_seq_one_letter_code
_entity_poly.pdbx_strand_id
1 'polypeptide(L)'
;MEKQIVGGLKIPHPTFTFPSRQPPLKLKSFSNLHTYHPGLGYLFDVSGDSTIPIQMDNLFRTKHAEHSVQEPKIVHLELENRSNKDEFESRSAYMKVTHLLDPITWIRGKYGFEESQEPTFFEPSSLPTKAREKLTDPMNQAYVEAVASYSLSKLREADVSPHFHYFYGAYCGIADSYSYNISDVYSSYRHCRWFWDNQKKNVFSLEVDSDDIEQEVKDAIFEPPSELHSEVSSEASAEDLEDELEELENSEEAQQVELQSLHSTAMSSVSFKSHSEDSDDDEEDTEDEDVDFEDEEDEINVLARLQKFPVMLLFTEPSQGTMDELLTGWKGEGEDAVPGEKEWEEIWTAWLFQILAALSVLQTFFGFTHNDLHTNNIVWTPTDQKYFFYQNRDGTVWRIPTYGKVFRLIDFGRSIFWVNEKLFFSDDFKEGNDAAEQFYFGPLRTDESQKEIYPNPSFDLCRLAVSLFEALFPMKPEPKKGGVVLSSEPGLVVRESKSALYNMLWGWMIDEDGKNVLMEANGRERYPDFDLYKVITQKVHNAIPKEQILRPIFDKYKVGKQTVGKKAKVYNLFF
;
A
#
# COMPACT_ATOMS: atom_id res chain seq x y z
N MET A 1 -15.87 -20.05 -22.66
CA MET A 1 -15.63 -20.47 -21.26
C MET A 1 -16.73 -19.86 -20.41
N GLU A 2 -17.48 -20.69 -19.70
CA GLU A 2 -18.50 -20.18 -18.78
C GLU A 2 -17.84 -19.30 -17.71
N LYS A 3 -18.39 -18.11 -17.52
CA LYS A 3 -17.92 -17.17 -16.50
C LYS A 3 -17.88 -17.88 -15.15
N GLN A 4 -16.72 -17.98 -14.54
CA GLN A 4 -16.60 -18.57 -13.20
C GLN A 4 -17.45 -17.75 -12.23
N ILE A 5 -18.61 -18.32 -11.86
CA ILE A 5 -19.44 -17.80 -10.79
C ILE A 5 -18.90 -18.43 -9.51
N VAL A 6 -18.03 -17.71 -8.82
CA VAL A 6 -17.56 -18.16 -7.52
C VAL A 6 -18.56 -17.67 -6.48
N GLY A 7 -19.19 -18.59 -5.76
CA GLY A 7 -20.20 -18.25 -4.75
C GLY A 7 -21.45 -17.52 -5.27
N GLY A 8 -21.70 -17.50 -6.58
CA GLY A 8 -22.85 -16.84 -7.18
C GLY A 8 -22.71 -15.31 -7.34
N LEU A 9 -21.60 -14.71 -6.91
CA LEU A 9 -21.37 -13.28 -7.07
C LEU A 9 -20.86 -12.99 -8.49
N LYS A 10 -21.57 -12.11 -9.20
CA LYS A 10 -21.11 -11.52 -10.46
C LYS A 10 -20.77 -10.07 -10.20
N ILE A 11 -19.60 -9.61 -10.67
CA ILE A 11 -19.33 -8.18 -10.73
C ILE A 11 -20.12 -7.63 -11.92
N PRO A 12 -21.11 -6.76 -11.67
CA PRO A 12 -21.99 -6.28 -12.73
C PRO A 12 -21.24 -5.31 -13.64
N HIS A 13 -21.66 -5.26 -14.90
CA HIS A 13 -21.18 -4.25 -15.83
C HIS A 13 -21.72 -2.86 -15.46
N PRO A 14 -20.97 -1.78 -15.69
CA PRO A 14 -21.47 -0.44 -15.47
C PRO A 14 -22.63 -0.14 -16.42
N THR A 15 -23.54 0.67 -15.94
CA THR A 15 -24.61 1.19 -16.77
C THR A 15 -24.12 2.48 -17.43
N PHE A 16 -23.93 2.44 -18.76
CA PHE A 16 -23.64 3.64 -19.53
C PHE A 16 -24.94 4.41 -19.75
N THR A 17 -25.06 5.56 -19.11
CA THR A 17 -26.16 6.50 -19.39
C THR A 17 -25.69 7.58 -20.36
N PHE A 18 -26.10 7.51 -21.61
CA PHE A 18 -26.03 8.63 -22.56
C PHE A 18 -27.15 9.63 -22.26
N PRO A 19 -26.90 10.90 -22.39
CA PRO A 19 -26.20 11.73 -21.43
C PRO A 19 -27.23 12.34 -20.50
N SER A 20 -27.55 11.79 -19.39
CA SER A 20 -27.97 12.65 -18.31
C SER A 20 -26.72 13.37 -17.85
N ARG A 21 -26.66 14.67 -18.13
CA ARG A 21 -25.59 15.53 -17.61
C ARG A 21 -25.64 15.50 -16.10
N GLN A 22 -24.97 14.55 -15.50
CA GLN A 22 -24.58 14.74 -14.10
C GLN A 22 -23.56 15.89 -14.12
N PRO A 23 -23.78 16.96 -13.37
CA PRO A 23 -22.76 17.98 -13.24
C PRO A 23 -21.46 17.30 -12.79
N PRO A 24 -20.31 17.69 -13.37
CA PRO A 24 -19.04 17.15 -12.92
C PRO A 24 -18.91 17.39 -11.41
N LEU A 25 -18.35 16.43 -10.69
CA LEU A 25 -18.06 16.60 -9.28
C LEU A 25 -17.19 17.85 -9.11
N LYS A 26 -17.56 18.71 -8.17
CA LYS A 26 -16.78 19.90 -7.82
C LYS A 26 -16.23 19.70 -6.42
N LEU A 27 -14.91 19.80 -6.30
CA LEU A 27 -14.22 19.78 -5.02
C LEU A 27 -13.14 20.86 -5.06
N LYS A 28 -13.06 21.67 -4.01
CA LYS A 28 -12.06 22.73 -3.89
C LYS A 28 -10.64 22.13 -4.06
N SER A 29 -9.74 22.87 -4.67
CA SER A 29 -8.34 22.47 -4.95
C SER A 29 -8.17 21.37 -6.01
N PHE A 30 -9.26 20.96 -6.66
CA PHE A 30 -9.22 20.00 -7.78
C PHE A 30 -10.04 20.51 -8.95
N SER A 31 -9.53 20.29 -10.16
CA SER A 31 -10.20 20.66 -11.41
C SER A 31 -10.33 19.46 -12.34
N ASN A 32 -11.21 19.57 -13.34
CA ASN A 32 -11.43 18.56 -14.38
C ASN A 32 -11.79 17.15 -13.84
N LEU A 33 -12.47 17.06 -12.70
CA LEU A 33 -12.85 15.79 -12.10
C LEU A 33 -13.79 14.98 -12.98
N HIS A 34 -13.42 13.74 -13.30
CA HIS A 34 -14.20 12.82 -14.12
C HIS A 34 -14.03 11.37 -13.67
N THR A 35 -15.01 10.52 -13.97
CA THR A 35 -15.04 9.12 -13.49
C THR A 35 -14.36 8.14 -14.45
N TYR A 36 -14.16 8.49 -15.71
CA TYR A 36 -13.48 7.60 -16.65
C TYR A 36 -11.98 7.53 -16.35
N HIS A 37 -11.44 6.32 -16.45
CA HIS A 37 -10.00 6.06 -16.50
C HIS A 37 -9.71 4.79 -17.31
N PRO A 38 -8.50 4.63 -17.88
CA PRO A 38 -8.13 3.49 -18.71
C PRO A 38 -8.37 2.11 -18.08
N GLY A 39 -8.20 1.97 -16.77
CA GLY A 39 -8.53 0.74 -16.05
C GLY A 39 -10.00 0.33 -16.18
N LEU A 40 -10.95 1.28 -16.16
CA LEU A 40 -12.37 0.99 -16.45
C LEU A 40 -12.58 0.67 -17.93
N GLY A 41 -11.87 1.37 -18.82
CA GLY A 41 -11.89 1.07 -20.25
C GLY A 41 -11.46 -0.38 -20.51
N TYR A 42 -10.37 -0.81 -19.89
CA TYR A 42 -9.90 -2.19 -19.97
C TYR A 42 -10.89 -3.19 -19.34
N LEU A 43 -11.40 -2.90 -18.12
CA LEU A 43 -12.32 -3.79 -17.42
C LEU A 43 -13.58 -4.11 -18.22
N PHE A 44 -14.14 -3.11 -18.94
CA PHE A 44 -15.46 -3.19 -19.58
C PHE A 44 -15.40 -3.18 -21.12
N ASP A 45 -14.22 -3.26 -21.72
CA ASP A 45 -14.01 -3.20 -23.18
C ASP A 45 -14.58 -1.90 -23.82
N VAL A 46 -14.37 -0.77 -23.12
CA VAL A 46 -14.83 0.54 -23.60
C VAL A 46 -13.66 1.27 -24.23
N SER A 47 -13.83 1.70 -25.48
CA SER A 47 -12.84 2.55 -26.13
C SER A 47 -12.77 3.94 -25.51
N GLY A 48 -11.54 4.44 -25.34
CA GLY A 48 -11.20 5.58 -24.53
C GLY A 48 -11.70 6.94 -25.02
N ASP A 49 -13.00 7.18 -24.93
CA ASP A 49 -13.53 8.54 -24.96
C ASP A 49 -13.76 9.00 -23.51
N SER A 50 -12.84 9.79 -22.98
CA SER A 50 -12.88 10.34 -21.63
C SER A 50 -14.08 11.24 -21.36
N THR A 51 -14.82 11.61 -22.40
CA THR A 51 -16.05 12.43 -22.29
C THR A 51 -17.26 11.60 -21.91
N ILE A 52 -17.18 10.25 -21.97
CA ILE A 52 -18.31 9.38 -21.62
C ILE A 52 -18.42 9.29 -20.10
N PRO A 53 -19.51 9.81 -19.48
CA PRO A 53 -19.70 9.65 -18.05
C PRO A 53 -20.00 8.19 -17.73
N ILE A 54 -19.05 7.50 -17.09
CA ILE A 54 -19.24 6.13 -16.61
C ILE A 54 -19.97 6.19 -15.27
N GLN A 55 -21.18 5.66 -15.24
CA GLN A 55 -21.93 5.50 -14.01
C GLN A 55 -21.77 4.08 -13.49
N MET A 56 -20.92 3.93 -12.45
CA MET A 56 -20.71 2.66 -11.76
C MET A 56 -22.00 2.21 -11.04
N ASP A 57 -22.14 0.90 -10.87
CA ASP A 57 -23.30 0.30 -10.21
C ASP A 57 -23.05 -0.01 -8.72
N ASN A 58 -22.11 0.67 -8.10
CA ASN A 58 -21.89 0.63 -6.65
C ASN A 58 -23.14 1.08 -5.88
N LEU A 59 -23.33 0.56 -4.66
CA LEU A 59 -24.53 0.79 -3.84
C LEU A 59 -24.74 2.27 -3.53
N PHE A 60 -23.67 2.98 -3.21
CA PHE A 60 -23.67 4.40 -2.89
C PHE A 60 -22.93 5.19 -3.98
N ARG A 61 -23.54 6.25 -4.47
CA ARG A 61 -22.97 7.10 -5.52
C ARG A 61 -22.82 8.53 -5.04
N THR A 62 -21.63 9.09 -5.17
CA THR A 62 -21.36 10.48 -4.83
C THR A 62 -22.08 11.43 -5.77
N LYS A 63 -22.88 12.33 -5.21
CA LYS A 63 -23.55 13.43 -5.92
C LYS A 63 -22.89 14.77 -5.63
N HIS A 64 -22.49 14.98 -4.37
CA HIS A 64 -21.79 16.15 -3.92
C HIS A 64 -20.68 15.75 -2.95
N ALA A 65 -19.59 16.53 -2.94
CA ALA A 65 -18.47 16.35 -2.03
C ALA A 65 -17.99 17.72 -1.52
N GLU A 66 -17.69 17.79 -0.24
CA GLU A 66 -17.16 18.97 0.41
C GLU A 66 -16.06 18.57 1.40
N HIS A 67 -14.95 19.31 1.44
CA HIS A 67 -13.88 19.05 2.39
C HIS A 67 -14.35 19.24 3.82
N SER A 68 -13.89 18.36 4.72
CA SER A 68 -13.94 18.63 6.15
C SER A 68 -13.04 19.83 6.49
N VAL A 69 -13.50 20.70 7.38
CA VAL A 69 -12.71 21.84 7.85
C VAL A 69 -11.64 21.40 8.83
N GLN A 70 -11.85 20.27 9.50
CA GLN A 70 -11.01 19.79 10.59
C GLN A 70 -9.99 18.74 10.14
N GLU A 71 -10.34 17.92 9.16
CA GLU A 71 -9.55 16.77 8.72
C GLU A 71 -9.36 16.80 7.20
N PRO A 72 -8.14 17.11 6.70
CA PRO A 72 -7.90 17.28 5.25
C PRO A 72 -8.19 16.03 4.41
N LYS A 73 -8.01 14.83 4.97
CA LYS A 73 -8.27 13.55 4.30
C LYS A 73 -9.73 13.10 4.38
N ILE A 74 -10.58 13.82 5.12
CA ILE A 74 -12.01 13.52 5.24
C ILE A 74 -12.83 14.48 4.38
N VAL A 75 -13.79 13.93 3.66
CA VAL A 75 -14.77 14.67 2.89
C VAL A 75 -16.18 14.29 3.33
N HIS A 76 -17.09 15.26 3.29
CA HIS A 76 -18.51 15.04 3.50
C HIS A 76 -19.16 14.79 2.14
N LEU A 77 -19.76 13.62 1.98
CA LEU A 77 -20.42 13.21 0.75
C LEU A 77 -21.93 13.22 0.91
N GLU A 78 -22.62 13.75 -0.10
CA GLU A 78 -24.02 13.45 -0.34
C GLU A 78 -24.09 12.25 -1.30
N LEU A 79 -24.64 11.14 -0.83
CA LEU A 79 -24.67 9.86 -1.52
C LEU A 79 -26.10 9.52 -1.94
N GLU A 80 -26.29 9.13 -3.20
CA GLU A 80 -27.50 8.46 -3.68
C GLU A 80 -27.43 6.96 -3.34
N ASN A 81 -28.41 6.46 -2.61
CA ASN A 81 -28.54 5.03 -2.35
C ASN A 81 -29.32 4.36 -3.50
N ARG A 82 -28.69 3.45 -4.24
CA ARG A 82 -29.32 2.75 -5.37
C ARG A 82 -30.47 1.83 -4.99
N SER A 83 -30.50 1.33 -3.76
CA SER A 83 -31.61 0.51 -3.27
C SER A 83 -32.86 1.33 -3.00
N ASN A 84 -32.70 2.63 -2.73
CA ASN A 84 -33.80 3.58 -2.52
C ASN A 84 -33.44 4.94 -3.17
N LYS A 85 -33.80 5.11 -4.42
CA LYS A 85 -33.39 6.28 -5.25
C LYS A 85 -33.90 7.64 -4.75
N ASP A 86 -34.85 7.64 -3.85
CA ASP A 86 -35.42 8.86 -3.27
C ASP A 86 -34.74 9.26 -1.96
N GLU A 87 -33.79 8.46 -1.48
CA GLU A 87 -33.03 8.75 -0.26
C GLU A 87 -31.59 9.17 -0.60
N PHE A 88 -31.26 10.36 -0.13
CA PHE A 88 -29.89 10.84 -0.08
C PHE A 88 -29.36 10.67 1.34
N GLU A 89 -28.15 10.17 1.45
CA GLU A 89 -27.46 9.98 2.73
C GLU A 89 -26.24 10.89 2.78
N SER A 90 -26.10 11.66 3.87
CA SER A 90 -24.85 12.37 4.15
C SER A 90 -23.92 11.46 4.92
N ARG A 91 -22.71 11.25 4.42
CA ARG A 91 -21.68 10.44 5.08
C ARG A 91 -20.33 11.11 5.00
N SER A 92 -19.52 10.92 6.03
CA SER A 92 -18.07 11.17 5.95
C SER A 92 -17.42 10.06 5.12
N ALA A 93 -16.44 10.42 4.32
CA ALA A 93 -15.63 9.50 3.54
C ALA A 93 -14.15 9.84 3.71
N TYR A 94 -13.31 8.83 3.65
CA TYR A 94 -11.88 8.99 3.50
C TYR A 94 -11.57 9.27 2.02
N MET A 95 -10.81 10.32 1.76
CA MET A 95 -10.32 10.68 0.44
C MET A 95 -8.84 10.35 0.34
N LYS A 96 -8.51 9.32 -0.43
CA LYS A 96 -7.14 9.05 -0.84
C LYS A 96 -6.86 9.82 -2.12
N VAL A 97 -5.74 10.53 -2.15
CA VAL A 97 -5.23 11.22 -3.35
C VAL A 97 -4.00 10.47 -3.83
N THR A 98 -4.07 9.85 -4.99
CA THR A 98 -2.97 9.08 -5.57
C THR A 98 -2.48 9.77 -6.84
N HIS A 99 -1.18 9.82 -7.04
CA HIS A 99 -0.59 10.38 -8.26
C HIS A 99 -0.86 9.49 -9.48
N LEU A 100 -1.01 10.12 -10.65
CA LEU A 100 -1.19 9.44 -11.94
C LEU A 100 0.07 9.47 -12.80
N LEU A 101 0.97 10.38 -12.50
CA LEU A 101 2.33 10.44 -13.03
C LEU A 101 3.29 10.24 -11.87
N ASP A 102 4.46 9.69 -12.14
CA ASP A 102 5.49 9.52 -11.12
C ASP A 102 6.04 10.90 -10.67
N PRO A 103 5.98 11.21 -9.34
CA PRO A 103 6.42 12.50 -8.82
C PRO A 103 7.92 12.76 -9.00
N ILE A 104 8.77 11.75 -8.88
CA ILE A 104 10.22 11.88 -9.05
C ILE A 104 10.55 12.21 -10.50
N THR A 105 9.99 11.48 -11.46
CA THR A 105 10.11 11.78 -12.90
C THR A 105 9.64 13.21 -13.22
N TRP A 106 8.60 13.69 -12.52
CA TRP A 106 8.13 15.08 -12.65
C TRP A 106 9.13 16.08 -12.11
N ILE A 107 9.64 15.89 -10.89
CA ILE A 107 10.64 16.74 -10.24
C ILE A 107 11.91 16.84 -11.10
N ARG A 108 12.32 15.73 -11.71
CA ARG A 108 13.44 15.66 -12.66
C ARG A 108 13.16 16.35 -14.00
N GLY A 109 11.91 16.78 -14.29
CA GLY A 109 11.53 17.36 -15.57
C GLY A 109 11.51 16.37 -16.74
N LYS A 110 11.65 15.06 -16.47
CA LYS A 110 11.82 14.00 -17.50
C LYS A 110 10.50 13.66 -18.26
N TYR A 111 9.35 14.27 -17.91
CA TYR A 111 8.13 14.14 -18.71
C TYR A 111 8.11 15.02 -19.95
N GLY A 112 8.91 16.10 -19.99
CA GLY A 112 9.03 16.98 -21.16
C GLY A 112 7.83 17.89 -21.38
N PHE A 113 7.13 18.31 -20.33
CA PHE A 113 6.08 19.34 -20.44
C PHE A 113 6.71 20.71 -20.73
N GLU A 114 6.10 21.46 -21.65
CA GLU A 114 6.44 22.86 -21.86
C GLU A 114 5.91 23.72 -20.70
N GLU A 115 6.56 24.86 -20.37
CA GLU A 115 6.22 25.71 -19.22
C GLU A 115 4.75 26.14 -19.10
N SER A 116 4.01 26.15 -20.22
CA SER A 116 2.58 26.51 -20.26
C SER A 116 1.64 25.33 -20.45
N GLN A 117 2.18 24.11 -20.53
CA GLN A 117 1.40 22.94 -20.84
C GLN A 117 0.88 22.30 -19.55
N GLU A 118 -0.44 22.32 -19.35
CA GLU A 118 -1.08 21.58 -18.26
C GLU A 118 -1.40 20.14 -18.70
N PRO A 119 -1.20 19.15 -17.82
CA PRO A 119 -1.65 17.79 -18.09
C PRO A 119 -3.17 17.77 -18.35
N THR A 120 -3.59 17.17 -19.45
CA THR A 120 -5.01 17.04 -19.76
C THR A 120 -5.35 15.61 -20.16
N PHE A 121 -6.37 15.05 -19.53
CA PHE A 121 -6.87 13.72 -19.86
C PHE A 121 -7.74 13.71 -21.12
N PHE A 122 -8.25 14.88 -21.53
CA PHE A 122 -9.20 14.99 -22.63
C PHE A 122 -8.56 14.99 -24.00
N GLU A 123 -7.27 15.32 -24.08
CA GLU A 123 -6.49 15.35 -25.31
C GLU A 123 -5.15 14.59 -25.14
N PRO A 124 -5.18 13.26 -24.99
CA PRO A 124 -3.95 12.50 -24.77
C PRO A 124 -2.89 12.70 -25.86
N SER A 125 -3.32 13.01 -27.10
CA SER A 125 -2.40 13.26 -28.22
C SER A 125 -1.56 14.53 -28.07
N SER A 126 -1.98 15.47 -27.21
CA SER A 126 -1.24 16.71 -26.93
C SER A 126 -0.19 16.53 -25.82
N LEU A 127 -0.20 15.40 -25.10
CA LEU A 127 0.72 15.12 -24.03
C LEU A 127 2.08 14.63 -24.55
N PRO A 128 3.18 14.93 -23.84
CA PRO A 128 4.47 14.28 -24.07
C PRO A 128 4.34 12.75 -24.03
N THR A 129 5.14 12.06 -24.83
CA THR A 129 5.00 10.60 -25.02
C THR A 129 5.04 9.83 -23.70
N LYS A 130 6.03 10.07 -22.85
CA LYS A 130 6.21 9.39 -21.56
C LYS A 130 5.01 9.61 -20.62
N ALA A 131 4.53 10.84 -20.52
CA ALA A 131 3.34 11.17 -19.71
C ALA A 131 2.08 10.50 -20.27
N ARG A 132 1.90 10.54 -21.60
CA ARG A 132 0.77 9.88 -22.26
C ARG A 132 0.76 8.38 -22.02
N GLU A 133 1.90 7.70 -22.16
CA GLU A 133 2.03 6.25 -21.92
C GLU A 133 1.59 5.90 -20.51
N LYS A 134 2.10 6.59 -19.48
CA LYS A 134 1.72 6.36 -18.07
C LYS A 134 0.23 6.65 -17.83
N LEU A 135 -0.31 7.76 -18.32
CA LEU A 135 -1.71 8.16 -18.12
C LEU A 135 -2.72 7.29 -18.87
N THR A 136 -2.33 6.68 -19.99
CA THR A 136 -3.21 5.79 -20.77
C THR A 136 -3.02 4.31 -20.47
N ASP A 137 -2.06 3.95 -19.63
CA ASP A 137 -1.85 2.58 -19.19
C ASP A 137 -2.98 2.13 -18.23
N PRO A 138 -3.77 1.12 -18.58
CA PRO A 138 -4.80 0.61 -17.67
C PRO A 138 -4.24 -0.04 -16.41
N MET A 139 -2.93 -0.35 -16.40
CA MET A 139 -2.21 -0.95 -15.27
C MET A 139 -1.55 0.08 -14.34
N ASN A 140 -1.73 1.40 -14.62
CA ASN A 140 -1.32 2.44 -13.68
C ASN A 140 -1.82 2.11 -12.26
N GLN A 141 -0.94 2.15 -11.26
CA GLN A 141 -1.26 1.71 -9.89
C GLN A 141 -2.53 2.35 -9.33
N ALA A 142 -2.78 3.64 -9.61
CA ALA A 142 -3.99 4.32 -9.13
C ALA A 142 -5.27 3.73 -9.77
N TYR A 143 -5.22 3.33 -11.04
CA TYR A 143 -6.36 2.69 -11.71
C TYR A 143 -6.57 1.26 -11.22
N VAL A 144 -5.49 0.54 -10.96
CA VAL A 144 -5.53 -0.81 -10.36
C VAL A 144 -6.18 -0.74 -8.98
N GLU A 145 -5.77 0.20 -8.14
CA GLU A 145 -6.36 0.43 -6.82
C GLU A 145 -7.86 0.78 -6.89
N ALA A 146 -8.25 1.64 -7.82
CA ALA A 146 -9.65 2.03 -7.99
C ALA A 146 -10.53 0.84 -8.43
N VAL A 147 -10.04 0.00 -9.37
CA VAL A 147 -10.74 -1.21 -9.82
C VAL A 147 -10.80 -2.25 -8.71
N ALA A 148 -9.72 -2.45 -7.93
CA ALA A 148 -9.71 -3.32 -6.77
C ALA A 148 -10.74 -2.85 -5.74
N SER A 149 -10.68 -1.59 -5.31
CA SER A 149 -11.60 -1.02 -4.31
C SER A 149 -13.07 -1.15 -4.72
N TYR A 150 -13.38 -0.86 -5.99
CA TYR A 150 -14.72 -1.10 -6.54
C TYR A 150 -15.13 -2.57 -6.46
N SER A 151 -14.25 -3.48 -6.89
CA SER A 151 -14.55 -4.92 -6.93
C SER A 151 -14.75 -5.51 -5.54
N LEU A 152 -13.92 -5.09 -4.57
CA LEU A 152 -13.99 -5.52 -3.18
C LEU A 152 -15.22 -4.96 -2.46
N SER A 153 -15.62 -3.73 -2.78
CA SER A 153 -16.87 -3.14 -2.29
C SER A 153 -18.09 -3.99 -2.71
N LYS A 154 -18.07 -4.63 -3.89
CA LYS A 154 -19.16 -5.54 -4.31
C LYS A 154 -19.29 -6.75 -3.39
N LEU A 155 -18.20 -7.27 -2.82
CA LEU A 155 -18.25 -8.31 -1.79
C LEU A 155 -18.90 -7.81 -0.50
N ARG A 156 -18.63 -6.56 -0.13
CA ARG A 156 -19.25 -5.89 1.02
C ARG A 156 -20.75 -5.64 0.79
N GLU A 157 -21.11 -5.11 -0.38
CA GLU A 157 -22.49 -4.83 -0.78
C GLU A 157 -23.35 -6.09 -0.86
N ALA A 158 -22.75 -7.21 -1.30
CA ALA A 158 -23.41 -8.52 -1.38
C ALA A 158 -23.38 -9.29 -0.05
N ASP A 159 -22.90 -8.66 1.03
CA ASP A 159 -22.79 -9.27 2.34
C ASP A 159 -21.93 -10.55 2.39
N VAL A 160 -20.98 -10.70 1.47
CA VAL A 160 -20.05 -11.85 1.42
C VAL A 160 -18.99 -11.72 2.51
N SER A 161 -18.45 -10.53 2.73
CA SER A 161 -17.43 -10.28 3.75
C SER A 161 -17.56 -8.88 4.36
N PRO A 162 -17.34 -8.71 5.69
CA PRO A 162 -17.35 -7.39 6.34
C PRO A 162 -16.01 -6.65 6.20
N HIS A 163 -14.98 -7.30 5.64
CA HIS A 163 -13.57 -6.89 5.70
C HIS A 163 -13.13 -5.97 4.57
N PHE A 164 -14.08 -5.36 3.84
CA PHE A 164 -13.80 -4.40 2.77
C PHE A 164 -14.62 -3.14 3.00
N HIS A 165 -14.10 -2.01 2.51
CA HIS A 165 -14.81 -0.74 2.56
C HIS A 165 -15.91 -0.65 1.50
N TYR A 166 -16.92 0.18 1.76
CA TYR A 166 -17.77 0.67 0.69
C TYR A 166 -16.97 1.63 -0.19
N PHE A 167 -17.09 1.44 -1.49
CA PHE A 167 -16.56 2.32 -2.51
C PHE A 167 -17.63 3.37 -2.87
N TYR A 168 -17.28 4.65 -2.75
CA TYR A 168 -18.18 5.76 -3.05
C TYR A 168 -17.91 6.41 -4.41
N GLY A 169 -16.72 6.20 -4.97
CA GLY A 169 -16.33 6.67 -6.29
C GLY A 169 -14.82 6.87 -6.42
N ALA A 170 -14.36 6.91 -7.67
CA ALA A 170 -13.01 7.30 -8.04
C ALA A 170 -13.08 8.35 -9.16
N TYR A 171 -12.23 9.37 -9.08
CA TYR A 171 -12.24 10.51 -9.99
C TYR A 171 -10.82 10.87 -10.37
N CYS A 172 -10.50 10.86 -11.65
CA CYS A 172 -9.29 11.49 -12.18
C CYS A 172 -9.48 12.99 -12.25
N GLY A 173 -8.43 13.76 -12.08
CA GLY A 173 -8.45 15.20 -12.17
C GLY A 173 -7.07 15.82 -11.99
N ILE A 174 -7.04 17.13 -11.91
CA ILE A 174 -5.85 17.93 -11.68
C ILE A 174 -5.93 18.54 -10.29
N ALA A 175 -4.97 18.22 -9.42
CA ALA A 175 -4.80 18.90 -8.14
C ALA A 175 -4.15 20.27 -8.37
N ASP A 176 -4.67 21.31 -7.72
CA ASP A 176 -4.01 22.62 -7.75
C ASP A 176 -2.60 22.56 -7.15
N SER A 177 -2.43 21.68 -6.16
CA SER A 177 -1.16 21.39 -5.52
C SER A 177 -1.16 19.95 -4.99
N TYR A 178 -0.06 19.22 -5.18
CA TYR A 178 0.17 17.88 -4.68
C TYR A 178 1.52 17.85 -3.96
N SER A 179 1.53 17.48 -2.67
CA SER A 179 2.77 17.35 -1.89
C SER A 179 3.20 15.89 -1.86
N TYR A 180 4.46 15.65 -2.17
CA TYR A 180 5.09 14.33 -2.21
C TYR A 180 6.30 14.30 -1.28
N ASN A 181 6.42 13.30 -0.41
CA ASN A 181 7.55 13.15 0.49
C ASN A 181 8.78 12.70 -0.29
N ILE A 182 9.87 13.46 -0.17
CA ILE A 182 11.15 13.19 -0.80
C ILE A 182 12.28 13.04 0.23
N SER A 183 11.98 12.87 1.51
CA SER A 183 12.96 12.81 2.59
C SER A 183 14.10 11.83 2.29
N ASP A 184 13.73 10.62 1.84
CA ASP A 184 14.69 9.54 1.58
C ASP A 184 15.67 9.83 0.43
N VAL A 185 15.26 10.65 -0.55
CA VAL A 185 16.10 11.00 -1.72
C VAL A 185 16.66 12.41 -1.61
N TYR A 186 16.16 13.19 -0.66
CA TYR A 186 16.49 14.60 -0.56
C TYR A 186 17.99 14.81 -0.32
N SER A 187 18.61 14.05 0.58
CA SER A 187 20.05 14.12 0.87
C SER A 187 20.91 13.99 -0.39
N SER A 188 20.55 13.07 -1.29
CA SER A 188 21.26 12.88 -2.56
C SER A 188 20.92 13.95 -3.59
N TYR A 189 19.62 14.30 -3.72
CA TYR A 189 19.18 15.26 -4.75
C TYR A 189 19.62 16.69 -4.48
N ARG A 190 19.75 17.09 -3.19
CA ARG A 190 20.22 18.44 -2.84
C ARG A 190 21.63 18.75 -3.34
N HIS A 191 22.48 17.74 -3.55
CA HIS A 191 23.82 17.89 -4.10
C HIS A 191 23.84 17.93 -5.64
N CYS A 192 22.69 17.75 -6.30
CA CYS A 192 22.56 17.76 -7.75
C CYS A 192 22.15 19.14 -8.27
N ARG A 193 22.89 19.67 -9.25
CA ARG A 193 22.58 20.97 -9.88
C ARG A 193 21.20 21.00 -10.52
N TRP A 194 20.79 19.94 -11.21
CA TRP A 194 19.48 19.85 -11.86
C TRP A 194 18.32 20.03 -10.89
N PHE A 195 18.45 19.60 -9.64
CA PHE A 195 17.41 19.71 -8.62
C PHE A 195 17.07 21.18 -8.33
N TRP A 196 18.08 21.98 -8.07
CA TRP A 196 17.93 23.42 -7.81
C TRP A 196 17.53 24.21 -9.05
N ASP A 197 17.98 23.79 -10.25
CA ASP A 197 17.59 24.42 -11.51
C ASP A 197 16.11 24.18 -11.81
N ASN A 198 15.59 22.99 -11.54
CA ASN A 198 14.16 22.68 -11.68
C ASN A 198 13.32 23.39 -10.61
N GLN A 199 13.80 23.49 -9.38
CA GLN A 199 13.18 24.28 -8.32
C GLN A 199 13.10 25.78 -8.72
N LYS A 200 14.18 26.36 -9.25
CA LYS A 200 14.18 27.74 -9.77
C LYS A 200 13.23 27.96 -10.95
N LYS A 201 13.03 26.93 -11.79
CA LYS A 201 12.06 26.94 -12.90
C LYS A 201 10.61 26.71 -12.43
N ASN A 202 10.37 26.56 -11.11
CA ASN A 202 9.08 26.26 -10.51
C ASN A 202 8.45 24.94 -11.00
N VAL A 203 9.26 23.94 -11.36
CA VAL A 203 8.78 22.59 -11.62
C VAL A 203 8.18 22.01 -10.34
N PHE A 204 8.80 22.32 -9.20
CA PHE A 204 8.30 22.03 -7.85
C PHE A 204 8.76 23.12 -6.87
N SER A 205 8.21 23.14 -5.67
CA SER A 205 8.70 23.92 -4.54
C SER A 205 8.89 22.99 -3.34
N LEU A 206 9.87 23.33 -2.48
CA LEU A 206 10.13 22.59 -1.24
C LEU A 206 9.21 23.07 -0.12
N GLU A 207 8.82 22.16 0.74
CA GLU A 207 8.02 22.37 1.94
C GLU A 207 8.51 21.41 3.03
N VAL A 208 8.43 21.81 4.29
CA VAL A 208 8.79 20.97 5.43
C VAL A 208 7.55 20.75 6.29
N ASP A 209 7.28 19.49 6.63
CA ASP A 209 6.10 19.09 7.40
C ASP A 209 6.36 19.19 8.91
N SER A 210 6.81 20.36 9.38
CA SER A 210 6.90 20.68 10.80
C SER A 210 6.96 22.20 11.00
N ASP A 211 6.14 22.67 11.96
CA ASP A 211 6.12 24.08 12.35
C ASP A 211 7.22 24.42 13.38
N ASP A 212 7.74 23.41 14.08
CA ASP A 212 8.64 23.58 15.25
C ASP A 212 10.15 23.51 14.90
N ILE A 213 10.50 23.44 13.63
CA ILE A 213 11.90 23.38 13.16
C ILE A 213 12.57 24.75 13.28
N GLU A 214 13.80 24.79 13.79
CA GLU A 214 14.61 25.98 13.87
C GLU A 214 14.84 26.63 12.49
N GLN A 215 14.86 27.97 12.46
CA GLN A 215 14.94 28.71 11.19
C GLN A 215 16.24 28.40 10.41
N GLU A 216 17.35 28.15 11.10
CA GLU A 216 18.63 27.78 10.49
C GLU A 216 18.55 26.45 9.75
N VAL A 217 17.83 25.46 10.31
CA VAL A 217 17.60 24.17 9.66
C VAL A 217 16.69 24.32 8.44
N LYS A 218 15.62 25.13 8.56
CA LYS A 218 14.76 25.46 7.41
C LYS A 218 15.56 26.11 6.28
N ASP A 219 16.38 27.09 6.60
CA ASP A 219 17.21 27.81 5.61
C ASP A 219 18.21 26.86 4.93
N ALA A 220 18.82 25.92 5.70
CA ALA A 220 19.70 24.90 5.15
C ALA A 220 18.99 23.90 4.21
N ILE A 221 17.70 23.61 4.44
CA ILE A 221 16.89 22.77 3.55
C ILE A 221 16.52 23.52 2.26
N PHE A 222 16.27 24.81 2.31
CA PHE A 222 15.79 25.58 1.16
C PHE A 222 16.90 26.19 0.31
N GLU A 223 18.18 26.06 0.72
CA GLU A 223 19.33 26.59 0.00
C GLU A 223 20.22 25.47 -0.55
N PRO A 224 20.82 25.67 -1.75
CA PRO A 224 21.79 24.74 -2.29
C PRO A 224 23.05 24.68 -1.43
N PRO A 225 23.70 23.51 -1.28
CA PRO A 225 24.98 23.39 -0.60
C PRO A 225 26.05 24.35 -1.15
N SER A 226 26.95 24.83 -0.28
CA SER A 226 27.99 25.81 -0.64
C SER A 226 28.92 25.35 -1.76
N GLU A 227 29.10 24.05 -1.92
CA GLU A 227 29.89 23.41 -2.96
C GLU A 227 29.35 23.70 -4.37
N LEU A 228 28.04 23.73 -4.55
CA LEU A 228 27.39 24.06 -5.82
C LEU A 228 27.56 25.52 -6.23
N HIS A 229 27.96 26.39 -5.31
CA HIS A 229 28.25 27.80 -5.61
C HIS A 229 29.67 28.03 -6.14
N SER A 230 30.63 27.10 -5.95
CA SER A 230 32.02 27.26 -6.31
C SER A 230 32.35 27.00 -7.79
N GLU A 231 31.46 26.39 -8.56
CA GLU A 231 31.67 26.03 -9.97
C GLU A 231 30.99 26.97 -11.00
N VAL A 232 30.66 28.19 -10.63
CA VAL A 232 30.12 29.18 -11.58
C VAL A 232 31.24 29.81 -12.41
N SER A 233 31.82 29.03 -13.33
CA SER A 233 32.62 29.61 -14.45
C SER A 233 32.79 28.65 -15.65
N SER A 234 31.76 27.99 -16.10
CA SER A 234 31.68 27.49 -17.49
C SER A 234 30.24 27.43 -17.93
N GLU A 235 29.94 27.99 -19.09
CA GLU A 235 28.68 27.75 -19.80
C GLU A 235 28.64 26.28 -20.20
N ALA A 236 28.05 25.44 -19.33
CA ALA A 236 27.81 24.06 -19.65
C ALA A 236 26.73 23.99 -20.76
N SER A 237 27.03 23.30 -21.84
CA SER A 237 26.07 23.05 -22.92
C SER A 237 25.01 22.07 -22.47
N ALA A 238 23.88 21.97 -23.20
CA ALA A 238 22.87 20.99 -22.92
C ALA A 238 23.39 19.52 -23.02
N GLU A 239 24.46 19.31 -23.81
CA GLU A 239 25.18 18.05 -23.95
C GLU A 239 25.95 17.70 -22.67
N ASP A 240 26.61 18.69 -22.01
CA ASP A 240 27.30 18.46 -20.74
C ASP A 240 26.35 18.05 -19.59
N LEU A 241 25.11 18.53 -19.63
CA LEU A 241 24.05 18.12 -18.67
C LEU A 241 23.53 16.69 -18.91
N GLU A 242 23.50 16.25 -20.17
CA GLU A 242 23.16 14.86 -20.51
C GLU A 242 24.29 13.91 -20.08
N ASP A 243 25.56 14.30 -20.27
CA ASP A 243 26.72 13.50 -19.87
C ASP A 243 26.86 13.41 -18.33
N GLU A 244 26.63 14.52 -17.57
CA GLU A 244 26.56 14.48 -16.09
C GLU A 244 25.40 13.60 -15.58
N LEU A 245 24.26 13.62 -16.26
CA LEU A 245 23.12 12.76 -15.92
C LEU A 245 23.41 11.28 -16.24
N GLU A 246 24.09 10.99 -17.35
CA GLU A 246 24.51 9.63 -17.69
C GLU A 246 25.63 9.12 -16.77
N GLU A 247 26.59 9.96 -16.35
CA GLU A 247 27.63 9.58 -15.38
C GLU A 247 27.04 9.32 -13.99
N LEU A 248 26.05 10.09 -13.53
CA LEU A 248 25.32 9.86 -12.30
C LEU A 248 24.40 8.63 -12.39
N GLU A 249 23.74 8.40 -13.50
CA GLU A 249 22.92 7.20 -13.74
C GLU A 249 23.77 5.92 -13.82
N ASN A 250 25.02 6.01 -14.21
CA ASN A 250 25.96 4.88 -14.30
C ASN A 250 26.88 4.73 -13.08
N SER A 251 26.87 5.65 -12.11
CA SER A 251 27.61 5.46 -10.87
C SER A 251 26.95 4.41 -9.99
N GLU A 252 27.76 3.53 -9.37
CA GLU A 252 27.24 2.50 -8.44
C GLU A 252 26.49 3.16 -7.26
N GLU A 253 26.86 4.37 -6.85
CA GLU A 253 26.20 5.16 -5.80
C GLU A 253 24.83 5.69 -6.26
N ALA A 254 24.69 6.17 -7.51
CA ALA A 254 23.40 6.64 -8.03
C ALA A 254 22.42 5.47 -8.28
N GLN A 255 22.92 4.33 -8.73
CA GLN A 255 22.11 3.11 -8.84
C GLN A 255 21.69 2.60 -7.47
N GLN A 256 22.54 2.70 -6.45
CA GLN A 256 22.20 2.35 -5.07
C GLN A 256 21.19 3.33 -4.46
N VAL A 257 21.33 4.63 -4.71
CA VAL A 257 20.40 5.66 -4.24
C VAL A 257 19.06 5.62 -5.01
N GLU A 258 19.08 5.36 -6.31
CA GLU A 258 17.86 5.17 -7.09
C GLU A 258 17.12 3.90 -6.66
N LEU A 259 17.84 2.83 -6.37
CA LEU A 259 17.32 1.62 -5.74
C LEU A 259 16.79 1.91 -4.32
N GLN A 260 17.50 2.65 -3.49
CA GLN A 260 17.05 3.02 -2.13
C GLN A 260 15.82 3.93 -2.16
N SER A 261 15.75 4.91 -3.07
CA SER A 261 14.59 5.81 -3.19
C SER A 261 13.34 5.10 -3.69
N LEU A 262 13.52 4.18 -4.63
CA LEU A 262 12.49 3.28 -5.10
C LEU A 262 12.01 2.32 -3.98
N HIS A 263 12.92 1.98 -3.06
CA HIS A 263 12.66 1.07 -1.93
C HIS A 263 11.98 1.75 -0.74
N SER A 264 12.27 3.03 -0.49
CA SER A 264 11.74 3.75 0.68
C SER A 264 10.23 4.00 0.57
N THR A 265 9.70 4.23 -0.62
CA THR A 265 8.24 4.26 -0.82
C THR A 265 7.59 2.92 -0.44
N ALA A 266 8.35 1.82 -0.52
CA ALA A 266 7.92 0.48 -0.09
C ALA A 266 8.11 0.22 1.41
N MET A 267 9.04 0.94 2.06
CA MET A 267 9.50 0.69 3.43
C MET A 267 9.02 1.72 4.46
N SER A 268 8.28 2.78 4.08
CA SER A 268 7.86 3.88 4.97
C SER A 268 7.04 3.46 6.21
N SER A 269 7.04 2.18 6.55
CA SER A 269 6.35 1.62 7.70
C SER A 269 7.20 0.71 8.60
N VAL A 270 8.50 0.60 8.38
CA VAL A 270 9.38 -0.21 9.26
C VAL A 270 10.62 0.59 9.62
N SER A 271 10.50 1.38 10.69
CA SER A 271 11.67 1.96 11.37
C SER A 271 12.33 0.86 12.19
N PHE A 272 13.43 0.30 11.69
CA PHE A 272 14.28 -0.59 12.48
C PHE A 272 15.24 0.28 13.31
N LYS A 273 15.04 0.30 14.63
CA LYS A 273 16.08 0.77 15.55
C LYS A 273 17.17 -0.31 15.65
N SER A 274 18.27 -0.14 14.92
CA SER A 274 19.47 -0.91 15.17
C SER A 274 20.20 -0.34 16.39
N HIS A 275 20.19 -1.05 17.51
CA HIS A 275 21.16 -0.82 18.58
C HIS A 275 22.50 -1.41 18.12
N SER A 276 23.43 -0.55 17.73
CA SER A 276 24.84 -0.90 17.66
C SER A 276 25.48 -0.59 19.01
N GLU A 277 25.85 -1.62 19.74
CA GLU A 277 26.77 -1.50 20.88
C GLU A 277 28.19 -1.24 20.36
N ASP A 278 28.83 -0.31 21.04
CA ASP A 278 30.19 0.20 20.92
C ASP A 278 31.27 -0.76 20.41
N SER A 279 32.10 -0.27 19.52
CA SER A 279 33.52 -0.61 19.51
C SER A 279 34.32 0.66 19.24
N ASP A 280 35.03 1.11 20.29
CA ASP A 280 36.08 2.11 20.24
C ASP A 280 37.14 1.79 19.18
N ASP A 281 37.43 2.73 18.30
CA ASP A 281 38.79 2.94 17.78
C ASP A 281 38.94 4.40 17.34
N ASP A 282 39.93 5.04 17.97
CA ASP A 282 40.40 6.37 17.74
C ASP A 282 40.96 6.54 16.33
N GLU A 283 40.54 7.58 15.57
CA GLU A 283 41.43 8.30 14.65
C GLU A 283 40.94 9.74 14.35
N GLU A 284 41.89 10.62 14.17
CA GLU A 284 41.95 12.06 14.30
C GLU A 284 41.12 12.88 13.28
N ASP A 285 40.62 14.01 13.79
CA ASP A 285 40.23 15.29 13.22
C ASP A 285 40.47 15.55 11.72
N THR A 286 39.36 15.76 11.00
CA THR A 286 39.23 16.85 10.03
C THR A 286 37.88 17.52 10.23
N GLU A 287 37.91 18.81 10.61
CA GLU A 287 36.74 19.68 10.75
C GLU A 287 36.14 19.97 9.37
N ASP A 288 35.17 19.18 8.92
CA ASP A 288 34.19 19.60 7.93
C ASP A 288 32.84 19.69 8.67
N GLU A 289 32.31 20.92 8.76
CA GLU A 289 31.00 21.20 9.32
C GLU A 289 29.89 20.64 8.38
N ASP A 290 29.80 19.35 8.24
CA ASP A 290 28.58 18.70 7.76
C ASP A 290 27.58 18.70 8.92
N VAL A 291 26.49 19.43 8.77
CA VAL A 291 25.38 19.41 9.69
C VAL A 291 24.77 18.02 9.64
N ASP A 292 25.15 17.19 10.58
CA ASP A 292 24.65 15.82 10.74
C ASP A 292 23.19 15.91 11.22
N PHE A 293 22.24 15.55 10.37
CA PHE A 293 20.80 15.59 10.66
C PHE A 293 20.34 14.34 11.44
N GLU A 294 21.26 13.48 11.91
CA GLU A 294 20.92 12.19 12.52
C GLU A 294 20.59 12.25 14.04
N ASP A 295 20.79 13.38 14.72
CA ASP A 295 20.73 13.43 16.19
C ASP A 295 19.49 14.13 16.81
N GLU A 296 18.45 14.52 16.06
CA GLU A 296 17.21 15.04 16.66
C GLU A 296 16.03 14.09 16.41
N GLU A 297 15.36 13.70 17.50
CA GLU A 297 14.29 12.71 17.63
C GLU A 297 12.99 13.01 16.81
N ASP A 298 12.93 14.08 16.04
CA ASP A 298 11.82 14.42 15.15
C ASP A 298 12.26 14.29 13.70
N GLU A 299 11.88 13.20 13.02
CA GLU A 299 12.12 13.00 11.58
C GLU A 299 11.55 14.18 10.78
N ILE A 300 12.43 15.01 10.23
CA ILE A 300 12.05 16.15 9.40
C ILE A 300 11.60 15.65 8.03
N ASN A 301 10.31 15.74 7.75
CA ASN A 301 9.79 15.37 6.43
C ASN A 301 9.97 16.52 5.43
N VAL A 302 10.79 16.29 4.41
CA VAL A 302 10.96 17.19 3.26
C VAL A 302 9.97 16.82 2.16
N LEU A 303 9.14 17.77 1.77
CA LEU A 303 8.10 17.58 0.77
C LEU A 303 8.40 18.38 -0.50
N ALA A 304 8.22 17.74 -1.65
CA ALA A 304 8.15 18.43 -2.93
C ALA A 304 6.70 18.76 -3.28
N ARG A 305 6.40 20.02 -3.46
CA ARG A 305 5.06 20.50 -3.82
C ARG A 305 4.96 20.74 -5.31
N LEU A 306 4.14 19.90 -5.97
CA LEU A 306 3.92 19.90 -7.41
C LEU A 306 2.64 20.69 -7.74
N GLN A 307 2.71 21.61 -8.73
CA GLN A 307 1.57 22.43 -9.14
C GLN A 307 0.86 21.78 -10.33
N LYS A 308 -0.48 21.90 -10.35
CA LYS A 308 -1.32 21.39 -11.45
C LYS A 308 -1.04 19.93 -11.80
N PHE A 309 -0.93 19.12 -10.77
CA PHE A 309 -0.50 17.73 -10.88
C PHE A 309 -1.66 16.76 -11.12
N PRO A 310 -1.54 15.78 -12.05
CA PRO A 310 -2.60 14.81 -12.32
C PRO A 310 -2.71 13.77 -11.21
N VAL A 311 -3.92 13.65 -10.67
CA VAL A 311 -4.21 12.76 -9.54
C VAL A 311 -5.51 11.97 -9.74
N MET A 312 -5.64 10.89 -8.99
CA MET A 312 -6.88 10.18 -8.75
C MET A 312 -7.34 10.40 -7.30
N LEU A 313 -8.60 10.75 -7.14
CA LEU A 313 -9.30 10.80 -5.87
C LEU A 313 -10.09 9.52 -5.69
N LEU A 314 -9.83 8.78 -4.62
CA LEU A 314 -10.57 7.58 -4.24
C LEU A 314 -11.37 7.86 -2.95
N PHE A 315 -12.69 7.71 -3.01
CA PHE A 315 -13.59 7.90 -1.87
C PHE A 315 -14.05 6.57 -1.32
N THR A 316 -13.74 6.31 -0.06
CA THR A 316 -14.11 5.08 0.64
C THR A 316 -14.68 5.38 2.03
N GLU A 317 -15.25 4.36 2.67
CA GLU A 317 -15.67 4.42 4.06
C GLU A 317 -14.46 4.74 4.96
N PRO A 318 -14.57 5.66 5.93
CA PRO A 318 -13.46 6.00 6.81
C PRO A 318 -13.20 4.91 7.85
N SER A 319 -11.98 4.85 8.34
CA SER A 319 -11.55 3.97 9.43
C SER A 319 -11.16 4.76 10.67
N GLN A 320 -11.05 4.08 11.81
CA GLN A 320 -10.70 4.71 13.09
C GLN A 320 -9.19 4.77 13.28
N GLY A 321 -8.46 3.78 12.79
CA GLY A 321 -7.00 3.69 12.92
C GLY A 321 -6.44 2.48 12.19
N THR A 322 -5.12 2.31 12.23
CA THR A 322 -4.40 1.20 11.63
C THR A 322 -4.16 0.06 12.63
N MET A 323 -3.77 -1.11 12.12
CA MET A 323 -3.33 -2.21 12.98
C MET A 323 -1.98 -1.90 13.63
N ASP A 324 -1.17 -1.08 12.98
CA ASP A 324 0.13 -0.63 13.46
C ASP A 324 0.01 0.17 14.77
N GLU A 325 -0.92 1.13 14.83
CA GLU A 325 -1.22 1.90 16.04
C GLU A 325 -1.61 1.02 17.25
N LEU A 326 -2.13 -0.20 16.99
CA LEU A 326 -2.48 -1.14 18.05
C LEU A 326 -1.26 -1.88 18.61
N LEU A 327 -0.11 -1.86 17.93
CA LEU A 327 1.13 -2.46 18.42
C LEU A 327 1.76 -1.62 19.54
N THR A 328 1.72 -0.30 19.42
CA THR A 328 2.45 0.63 20.28
C THR A 328 1.61 1.28 21.38
N GLY A 329 0.29 1.36 21.24
CA GLY A 329 -0.55 2.20 22.08
C GLY A 329 -1.78 1.57 22.70
N TRP A 330 -2.09 0.32 22.39
CA TRP A 330 -3.35 -0.25 22.87
C TRP A 330 -3.28 -0.66 24.34
N LYS A 331 -3.69 0.26 25.20
CA LYS A 331 -4.16 -0.03 26.56
C LYS A 331 -5.66 -0.29 26.42
N GLY A 332 -6.04 -1.58 26.33
CA GLY A 332 -7.44 -1.96 26.08
C GLY A 332 -8.43 -1.28 27.05
N GLU A 333 -9.67 -1.11 26.61
CA GLU A 333 -10.81 -0.86 27.53
C GLU A 333 -11.03 -2.14 28.36
N GLY A 334 -10.32 -2.27 29.46
CA GLY A 334 -10.28 -3.45 30.33
C GLY A 334 -8.86 -3.73 30.76
N GLU A 335 -8.21 -2.71 30.98
CA GLU A 335 -7.04 -2.40 31.79
C GLU A 335 -5.77 -3.24 31.73
N ASP A 336 -5.68 -4.52 31.34
CA ASP A 336 -4.48 -5.28 31.72
C ASP A 336 -3.96 -6.32 30.71
N ALA A 337 -4.27 -6.26 29.42
CA ALA A 337 -3.67 -7.19 28.47
C ALA A 337 -2.21 -6.81 28.16
N VAL A 338 -1.29 -7.34 28.90
CA VAL A 338 0.15 -7.13 28.75
C VAL A 338 0.69 -7.96 27.59
N PRO A 339 1.55 -7.41 26.69
CA PRO A 339 2.21 -8.16 25.64
C PRO A 339 2.84 -9.46 26.17
N GLY A 340 2.55 -10.58 25.52
CA GLY A 340 3.03 -11.91 25.94
C GLY A 340 2.12 -12.64 26.93
N GLU A 341 1.09 -12.00 27.49
CA GLU A 341 0.10 -12.69 28.31
C GLU A 341 -0.94 -13.43 27.48
N LYS A 342 -1.58 -14.43 28.09
CA LYS A 342 -2.53 -15.31 27.39
C LYS A 342 -3.70 -14.54 26.79
N GLU A 343 -4.25 -13.57 27.49
CA GLU A 343 -5.40 -12.78 27.04
C GLU A 343 -5.04 -11.91 25.84
N TRP A 344 -3.85 -11.30 25.85
CA TRP A 344 -3.31 -10.55 24.75
C TRP A 344 -3.11 -11.43 23.49
N GLU A 345 -2.52 -12.64 23.64
CA GLU A 345 -2.40 -13.59 22.53
C GLU A 345 -3.78 -14.03 21.97
N GLU A 346 -4.80 -14.16 22.83
CA GLU A 346 -6.16 -14.51 22.40
C GLU A 346 -6.79 -13.42 21.54
N ILE A 347 -6.57 -12.15 21.89
CA ILE A 347 -7.06 -10.98 21.14
C ILE A 347 -6.41 -10.95 19.76
N TRP A 348 -5.07 -10.97 19.68
CA TRP A 348 -4.35 -10.96 18.42
C TRP A 348 -4.67 -12.17 17.55
N THR A 349 -4.82 -13.35 18.15
CA THR A 349 -5.24 -14.55 17.42
C THR A 349 -6.62 -14.37 16.77
N ALA A 350 -7.56 -13.75 17.47
CA ALA A 350 -8.89 -13.49 16.93
C ALA A 350 -8.89 -12.41 15.83
N TRP A 351 -8.07 -11.35 15.98
CA TRP A 351 -7.92 -10.32 14.98
C TRP A 351 -7.26 -10.86 13.71
N LEU A 352 -6.20 -11.65 13.83
CA LEU A 352 -5.55 -12.30 12.68
C LEU A 352 -6.48 -13.28 11.97
N PHE A 353 -7.43 -13.93 12.68
CA PHE A 353 -8.43 -14.73 12.00
C PHE A 353 -9.30 -13.90 11.05
N GLN A 354 -9.63 -12.65 11.39
CA GLN A 354 -10.38 -11.77 10.50
C GLN A 354 -9.60 -11.48 9.22
N ILE A 355 -8.27 -11.26 9.32
CA ILE A 355 -7.41 -11.04 8.16
C ILE A 355 -7.30 -12.30 7.30
N LEU A 356 -7.12 -13.48 7.93
CA LEU A 356 -7.12 -14.76 7.23
C LEU A 356 -8.43 -14.98 6.46
N ALA A 357 -9.57 -14.65 7.08
CA ALA A 357 -10.88 -14.75 6.44
C ALA A 357 -11.01 -13.80 5.24
N ALA A 358 -10.55 -12.55 5.38
CA ALA A 358 -10.53 -11.58 4.29
C ALA A 358 -9.70 -12.09 3.10
N LEU A 359 -8.44 -12.46 3.34
CA LEU A 359 -7.53 -12.95 2.30
C LEU A 359 -8.02 -14.24 1.64
N SER A 360 -8.62 -15.16 2.41
CA SER A 360 -9.19 -16.39 1.84
C SER A 360 -10.33 -16.10 0.86
N VAL A 361 -11.18 -15.12 1.18
CA VAL A 361 -12.24 -14.65 0.29
C VAL A 361 -11.65 -13.99 -0.96
N LEU A 362 -10.65 -13.12 -0.82
CA LEU A 362 -9.98 -12.45 -1.93
C LEU A 362 -9.35 -13.44 -2.91
N GLN A 363 -8.59 -14.39 -2.40
CA GLN A 363 -7.94 -15.41 -3.22
C GLN A 363 -8.99 -16.30 -3.92
N THR A 364 -10.10 -16.59 -3.27
CA THR A 364 -11.17 -17.43 -3.85
C THR A 364 -11.91 -16.72 -4.98
N PHE A 365 -12.23 -15.42 -4.82
CA PHE A 365 -13.04 -14.69 -5.81
C PHE A 365 -12.21 -14.12 -6.96
N PHE A 366 -10.98 -13.69 -6.68
CA PHE A 366 -10.20 -12.90 -7.60
C PHE A 366 -8.79 -13.47 -7.87
N GLY A 367 -8.39 -14.59 -7.23
CA GLY A 367 -6.99 -15.02 -7.27
C GLY A 367 -6.03 -13.94 -6.78
N PHE A 368 -6.46 -13.18 -5.81
CA PHE A 368 -5.88 -11.91 -5.40
C PHE A 368 -4.61 -12.11 -4.57
N THR A 369 -3.58 -11.30 -4.84
CA THR A 369 -2.45 -11.05 -3.95
C THR A 369 -2.31 -9.54 -3.75
N HIS A 370 -2.16 -9.12 -2.49
CA HIS A 370 -2.03 -7.71 -2.13
C HIS A 370 -0.64 -7.18 -2.52
N ASN A 371 0.38 -8.00 -2.29
CA ASN A 371 1.80 -7.77 -2.56
C ASN A 371 2.47 -6.64 -1.75
N ASP A 372 1.71 -6.01 -0.84
CA ASP A 372 2.23 -5.01 0.08
C ASP A 372 1.41 -5.00 1.39
N LEU A 373 1.11 -6.19 1.94
CA LEU A 373 0.32 -6.29 3.15
C LEU A 373 1.18 -6.19 4.40
N HIS A 374 1.14 -5.04 5.04
CA HIS A 374 1.75 -4.75 6.34
C HIS A 374 0.74 -4.11 7.29
N THR A 375 1.13 -3.83 8.53
CA THR A 375 0.23 -3.38 9.60
C THR A 375 -0.48 -2.06 9.30
N ASN A 376 0.16 -1.13 8.57
CA ASN A 376 -0.46 0.13 8.15
C ASN A 376 -1.51 -0.04 7.02
N ASN A 377 -1.45 -1.14 6.26
CA ASN A 377 -2.42 -1.46 5.22
C ASN A 377 -3.60 -2.31 5.73
N ILE A 378 -3.69 -2.47 7.04
CA ILE A 378 -4.81 -3.07 7.75
C ILE A 378 -5.39 -2.03 8.70
N VAL A 379 -6.63 -1.63 8.45
CA VAL A 379 -7.33 -0.63 9.26
C VAL A 379 -8.48 -1.26 10.02
N TRP A 380 -8.94 -0.58 11.07
CA TRP A 380 -10.07 -1.06 11.85
C TRP A 380 -11.15 0.01 12.04
N THR A 381 -12.38 -0.47 12.23
CA THR A 381 -13.52 0.35 12.65
C THR A 381 -14.18 -0.29 13.86
N PRO A 382 -14.79 0.51 14.77
CA PRO A 382 -15.50 -0.02 15.92
C PRO A 382 -16.73 -0.84 15.49
N THR A 383 -17.10 -1.82 16.32
CA THR A 383 -18.30 -2.63 16.12
C THR A 383 -18.93 -3.07 17.45
N ASP A 384 -20.26 -3.03 17.50
CA ASP A 384 -21.04 -3.57 18.63
C ASP A 384 -21.24 -5.09 18.54
N GLN A 385 -20.87 -5.70 17.41
CA GLN A 385 -20.97 -7.14 17.24
C GLN A 385 -19.88 -7.82 18.07
N LYS A 386 -20.29 -8.59 19.08
CA LYS A 386 -19.34 -9.32 19.94
C LYS A 386 -18.59 -10.43 19.22
N TYR A 387 -19.20 -11.02 18.19
CA TYR A 387 -18.67 -12.16 17.45
C TYR A 387 -18.98 -12.05 15.97
N PHE A 388 -18.04 -12.47 15.13
CA PHE A 388 -18.29 -12.88 13.76
C PHE A 388 -18.37 -14.41 13.67
N PHE A 389 -19.24 -14.91 12.79
CA PHE A 389 -19.35 -16.32 12.49
C PHE A 389 -18.88 -16.56 11.07
N TYR A 390 -17.95 -17.51 10.93
CA TYR A 390 -17.42 -17.92 9.62
C TYR A 390 -17.68 -19.40 9.43
N GLN A 391 -17.99 -19.78 8.19
CA GLN A 391 -18.25 -21.16 7.84
C GLN A 391 -17.51 -21.54 6.57
N ASN A 392 -16.84 -22.71 6.57
CA ASN A 392 -16.29 -23.28 5.36
C ASN A 392 -17.29 -24.24 4.66
N ARG A 393 -16.88 -24.81 3.52
CA ARG A 393 -17.77 -25.71 2.73
C ARG A 393 -18.12 -27.01 3.43
N ASP A 394 -17.28 -27.55 4.30
CA ASP A 394 -17.56 -28.76 5.07
C ASP A 394 -18.58 -28.54 6.20
N GLY A 395 -18.93 -27.28 6.43
CA GLY A 395 -19.88 -26.86 7.44
C GLY A 395 -19.28 -26.61 8.81
N THR A 396 -17.97 -26.63 8.97
CA THR A 396 -17.29 -26.17 10.19
C THR A 396 -17.56 -24.68 10.39
N VAL A 397 -17.96 -24.31 11.62
CA VAL A 397 -18.25 -22.92 11.98
C VAL A 397 -17.30 -22.44 13.06
N TRP A 398 -16.70 -21.27 12.85
CA TRP A 398 -15.92 -20.54 13.84
C TRP A 398 -16.71 -19.35 14.36
N ARG A 399 -16.68 -19.15 15.68
CA ARG A 399 -17.21 -17.96 16.38
C ARG A 399 -16.05 -17.14 16.87
N ILE A 400 -15.70 -16.08 16.14
CA ILE A 400 -14.53 -15.25 16.39
C ILE A 400 -14.93 -14.01 17.20
N PRO A 401 -14.34 -13.79 18.39
CA PRO A 401 -14.54 -12.56 19.14
C PRO A 401 -13.99 -11.37 18.35
N THR A 402 -14.74 -10.26 18.33
CA THR A 402 -14.30 -9.04 17.64
C THR A 402 -13.42 -8.14 18.51
N TYR A 403 -13.57 -8.26 19.83
CA TYR A 403 -13.00 -7.30 20.79
C TYR A 403 -13.26 -5.84 20.37
N GLY A 404 -14.51 -5.58 19.89
CA GLY A 404 -14.97 -4.26 19.48
C GLY A 404 -14.43 -3.76 18.14
N LYS A 405 -13.67 -4.56 17.38
CA LYS A 405 -13.03 -4.13 16.13
C LYS A 405 -13.38 -5.03 14.95
N VAL A 406 -13.63 -4.42 13.80
CA VAL A 406 -13.65 -5.10 12.50
C VAL A 406 -12.50 -4.57 11.65
N PHE A 407 -11.65 -5.48 11.19
CA PHE A 407 -10.48 -5.17 10.37
C PHE A 407 -10.83 -5.18 8.89
N ARG A 408 -10.19 -4.29 8.13
CA ARG A 408 -10.33 -4.14 6.69
C ARG A 408 -8.99 -3.91 6.03
N LEU A 409 -8.85 -4.40 4.82
CA LEU A 409 -7.66 -4.22 4.00
C LEU A 409 -7.82 -2.95 3.15
N ILE A 410 -6.72 -2.24 2.96
CA ILE A 410 -6.63 -1.01 2.16
C ILE A 410 -5.33 -1.02 1.34
N ASP A 411 -5.19 -0.04 0.48
CA ASP A 411 -4.01 0.19 -0.36
C ASP A 411 -3.73 -0.94 -1.35
N PHE A 412 -4.52 -0.98 -2.40
CA PHE A 412 -4.46 -2.04 -3.40
C PHE A 412 -3.62 -1.67 -4.62
N GLY A 413 -2.80 -0.63 -4.55
CA GLY A 413 -2.00 -0.12 -5.65
C GLY A 413 -1.04 -1.16 -6.25
N ARG A 414 -0.49 -2.06 -5.42
CA ARG A 414 0.40 -3.16 -5.82
C ARG A 414 -0.30 -4.52 -5.99
N SER A 415 -1.62 -4.56 -6.03
CA SER A 415 -2.35 -5.82 -6.10
C SER A 415 -2.29 -6.45 -7.49
N ILE A 416 -2.33 -7.79 -7.50
CA ILE A 416 -2.53 -8.60 -8.70
C ILE A 416 -3.80 -9.42 -8.52
N PHE A 417 -4.74 -9.32 -9.47
CA PHE A 417 -6.03 -9.98 -9.36
C PHE A 417 -6.76 -10.14 -10.70
N TRP A 418 -7.74 -11.02 -10.73
CA TRP A 418 -8.60 -11.26 -11.87
C TRP A 418 -10.01 -10.75 -11.61
N VAL A 419 -10.53 -9.95 -12.52
CA VAL A 419 -11.94 -9.51 -12.50
C VAL A 419 -12.50 -9.51 -13.93
N ASN A 420 -13.71 -10.06 -14.12
CA ASN A 420 -14.33 -10.21 -15.45
C ASN A 420 -13.40 -10.88 -16.49
N GLU A 421 -12.67 -11.92 -16.08
CA GLU A 421 -11.70 -12.64 -16.93
C GLU A 421 -10.49 -11.79 -17.37
N LYS A 422 -10.29 -10.62 -16.79
CA LYS A 422 -9.17 -9.72 -17.05
C LYS A 422 -8.21 -9.69 -15.89
N LEU A 423 -6.94 -9.76 -16.19
CA LEU A 423 -5.85 -9.65 -15.23
C LEU A 423 -5.54 -8.17 -15.01
N PHE A 424 -5.51 -7.77 -13.75
CA PHE A 424 -4.99 -6.48 -13.28
C PHE A 424 -3.73 -6.71 -12.47
N PHE A 425 -2.75 -5.87 -12.69
CA PHE A 425 -1.48 -5.82 -11.93
C PHE A 425 -0.95 -4.39 -11.97
N SER A 426 -0.22 -3.96 -10.94
CA SER A 426 0.39 -2.63 -10.92
C SER A 426 1.46 -2.48 -11.99
N ASP A 427 1.54 -1.30 -12.60
CA ASP A 427 2.67 -0.94 -13.45
C ASP A 427 3.97 -0.76 -12.67
N ASP A 428 3.93 -0.69 -11.33
CA ASP A 428 5.12 -0.71 -10.46
C ASP A 428 5.99 -1.97 -10.66
N PHE A 429 5.39 -3.07 -11.14
CA PHE A 429 6.15 -4.29 -11.44
C PHE A 429 6.86 -4.27 -12.80
N LYS A 430 6.66 -3.24 -13.63
CA LYS A 430 7.34 -3.10 -14.91
C LYS A 430 8.79 -2.67 -14.69
N GLU A 431 9.65 -3.04 -15.64
CA GLU A 431 11.05 -2.64 -15.65
C GLU A 431 11.22 -1.13 -15.48
N GLY A 432 12.12 -0.72 -14.61
CA GLY A 432 12.39 0.69 -14.27
C GLY A 432 11.42 1.33 -13.30
N ASN A 433 10.52 0.57 -12.66
CA ASN A 433 9.62 1.06 -11.60
C ASN A 433 9.92 0.38 -10.25
N ASP A 434 9.32 0.87 -9.18
CA ASP A 434 9.62 0.58 -7.77
C ASP A 434 9.66 -0.91 -7.41
N ALA A 435 8.75 -1.71 -7.97
CA ALA A 435 8.66 -3.14 -7.68
C ALA A 435 9.12 -4.01 -8.86
N ALA A 436 9.98 -3.48 -9.71
CA ALA A 436 10.57 -4.24 -10.82
C ALA A 436 11.24 -5.53 -10.32
N GLU A 437 11.28 -6.55 -11.18
CA GLU A 437 11.90 -7.85 -10.91
C GLU A 437 11.22 -8.73 -9.83
N GLN A 438 10.16 -8.27 -9.17
CA GLN A 438 9.42 -9.14 -8.25
C GLN A 438 8.69 -10.26 -8.98
N PHE A 439 8.18 -9.98 -10.17
CA PHE A 439 7.40 -10.92 -11.00
C PHE A 439 7.91 -10.97 -12.43
N TYR A 440 7.89 -12.19 -13.00
CA TYR A 440 8.20 -12.45 -14.41
C TYR A 440 7.13 -13.38 -14.99
N PHE A 441 5.97 -12.88 -15.37
CA PHE A 441 4.90 -13.64 -15.98
C PHE A 441 4.08 -12.80 -16.97
N GLY A 442 3.53 -13.42 -17.99
CA GLY A 442 2.66 -12.76 -18.95
C GLY A 442 3.23 -11.44 -19.48
N PRO A 443 2.53 -10.29 -19.29
CA PRO A 443 2.99 -8.99 -19.78
C PRO A 443 4.22 -8.41 -19.05
N LEU A 444 4.55 -8.93 -17.87
CA LEU A 444 5.73 -8.51 -17.09
C LEU A 444 7.00 -9.27 -17.48
N ARG A 445 6.89 -10.27 -18.37
CA ARG A 445 8.02 -11.04 -18.83
C ARG A 445 8.60 -10.40 -20.09
N THR A 446 9.72 -9.72 -19.95
CA THR A 446 10.42 -9.03 -21.06
C THR A 446 11.43 -9.93 -21.75
N ASP A 447 11.97 -10.96 -21.06
CA ASP A 447 12.93 -11.93 -21.57
C ASP A 447 12.39 -13.36 -21.41
N GLU A 448 12.19 -14.07 -22.54
CA GLU A 448 11.71 -15.46 -22.56
C GLU A 448 12.70 -16.46 -21.93
N SER A 449 13.98 -16.10 -21.78
CA SER A 449 14.99 -16.95 -21.13
C SER A 449 14.89 -16.95 -19.60
N GLN A 450 14.26 -15.93 -19.01
CA GLN A 450 14.09 -15.82 -17.57
C GLN A 450 13.03 -16.80 -17.05
N LYS A 451 13.28 -17.34 -15.85
CA LYS A 451 12.32 -18.21 -15.16
C LYS A 451 11.05 -17.40 -14.83
N GLU A 452 9.90 -17.97 -15.13
CA GLU A 452 8.63 -17.34 -14.75
C GLU A 452 8.47 -17.30 -13.23
N ILE A 453 8.05 -16.13 -12.72
CA ILE A 453 7.74 -15.87 -11.33
C ILE A 453 6.31 -15.33 -11.26
N TYR A 454 5.42 -16.12 -10.69
CA TYR A 454 4.00 -15.82 -10.58
C TYR A 454 3.64 -15.25 -9.20
N PRO A 455 2.47 -14.54 -9.08
CA PRO A 455 1.92 -14.15 -7.79
C PRO A 455 1.80 -15.33 -6.84
N ASN A 456 2.25 -15.13 -5.61
CA ASN A 456 2.35 -16.17 -4.59
C ASN A 456 1.27 -16.00 -3.53
N PRO A 457 0.32 -16.94 -3.36
CA PRO A 457 -0.76 -16.82 -2.38
C PRO A 457 -0.28 -16.81 -0.92
N SER A 458 0.97 -17.16 -0.64
CA SER A 458 1.58 -17.07 0.69
C SER A 458 2.21 -15.70 0.98
N PHE A 459 2.38 -14.85 -0.04
CA PHE A 459 3.10 -13.58 0.09
C PHE A 459 2.54 -12.71 1.19
N ASP A 460 1.24 -12.43 1.14
CA ASP A 460 0.57 -11.46 2.02
C ASP A 460 0.71 -11.79 3.50
N LEU A 461 0.57 -13.05 3.88
CA LEU A 461 0.72 -13.48 5.28
C LEU A 461 2.18 -13.48 5.73
N CYS A 462 3.12 -13.82 4.86
CA CYS A 462 4.54 -13.72 5.19
C CYS A 462 4.94 -12.26 5.43
N ARG A 463 4.57 -11.36 4.52
CA ARG A 463 4.88 -9.92 4.64
C ARG A 463 4.23 -9.31 5.89
N LEU A 464 2.97 -9.68 6.18
CA LEU A 464 2.30 -9.28 7.42
C LEU A 464 3.01 -9.82 8.65
N ALA A 465 3.47 -11.08 8.64
CA ALA A 465 4.21 -11.64 9.78
C ALA A 465 5.51 -10.88 10.03
N VAL A 466 6.23 -10.50 8.98
CA VAL A 466 7.44 -9.67 9.08
C VAL A 466 7.14 -8.36 9.81
N SER A 467 6.07 -7.64 9.44
CA SER A 467 5.73 -6.36 10.07
C SER A 467 5.18 -6.47 11.50
N LEU A 468 4.73 -7.67 11.91
CA LEU A 468 4.14 -7.89 13.24
C LEU A 468 5.14 -8.49 14.24
N PHE A 469 6.11 -9.27 13.76
CA PHE A 469 6.76 -10.27 14.59
C PHE A 469 7.55 -9.68 15.76
N GLU A 470 8.40 -8.70 15.51
CA GLU A 470 9.26 -8.08 16.52
C GLU A 470 8.47 -7.24 17.52
N ALA A 471 7.45 -6.51 17.02
CA ALA A 471 6.58 -5.72 17.89
C ALA A 471 5.74 -6.59 18.82
N LEU A 472 5.24 -7.73 18.32
CA LEU A 472 4.45 -8.65 19.14
C LEU A 472 5.32 -9.50 20.08
N PHE A 473 6.55 -9.80 19.70
CA PHE A 473 7.46 -10.66 20.44
C PHE A 473 8.85 -10.05 20.61
N PRO A 474 8.97 -8.92 21.32
CA PRO A 474 10.28 -8.30 21.61
C PRO A 474 11.18 -9.24 22.43
N MET A 475 10.57 -10.22 23.12
CA MET A 475 11.27 -11.30 23.82
C MET A 475 10.74 -12.64 23.35
N LYS A 476 11.66 -13.57 23.10
CA LYS A 476 11.32 -14.93 22.70
C LYS A 476 10.53 -15.66 23.80
N PRO A 477 9.32 -16.21 23.50
CA PRO A 477 8.54 -16.95 24.48
C PRO A 477 9.25 -18.23 24.95
N GLU A 478 8.86 -18.73 26.14
CA GLU A 478 9.43 -19.95 26.70
C GLU A 478 9.29 -21.15 25.74
N PRO A 479 10.34 -21.99 25.61
CA PRO A 479 10.29 -23.16 24.76
C PRO A 479 9.26 -24.18 25.27
N LYS A 480 8.60 -24.87 24.35
CA LYS A 480 7.69 -25.97 24.64
C LYS A 480 8.48 -27.26 24.84
N LYS A 481 8.32 -27.94 25.99
CA LYS A 481 8.96 -29.21 26.24
C LYS A 481 8.56 -30.27 25.22
N GLY A 482 9.54 -30.79 24.48
CA GLY A 482 9.29 -31.75 23.39
C GLY A 482 8.72 -31.12 22.13
N GLY A 483 8.79 -29.79 21.98
CA GLY A 483 8.34 -29.05 20.79
C GLY A 483 9.11 -29.46 19.53
N VAL A 484 8.41 -29.43 18.39
CA VAL A 484 9.00 -29.72 17.08
C VAL A 484 9.95 -28.59 16.66
N VAL A 485 10.83 -28.88 15.72
CA VAL A 485 11.70 -27.88 15.10
C VAL A 485 10.86 -27.07 14.13
N LEU A 486 10.86 -25.75 14.27
CA LEU A 486 10.19 -24.81 13.36
C LEU A 486 11.11 -24.42 12.20
N SER A 487 12.38 -24.15 12.51
CA SER A 487 13.41 -23.88 11.53
C SER A 487 14.76 -24.38 12.02
N SER A 488 15.65 -24.71 11.08
CA SER A 488 17.00 -25.17 11.40
C SER A 488 17.97 -24.70 10.33
N GLU A 489 18.96 -23.95 10.76
CA GLU A 489 20.08 -23.53 9.93
C GLU A 489 21.38 -23.59 10.73
N PRO A 490 22.56 -23.55 10.09
CA PRO A 490 23.82 -23.55 10.81
C PRO A 490 23.89 -22.45 11.86
N GLY A 491 24.04 -22.83 13.13
CA GLY A 491 24.07 -21.90 14.27
C GLY A 491 22.71 -21.53 14.87
N LEU A 492 21.58 -21.87 14.24
CA LEU A 492 20.25 -21.57 14.77
C LEU A 492 19.27 -22.73 14.59
N VAL A 493 18.81 -23.29 15.71
CA VAL A 493 17.69 -24.24 15.72
C VAL A 493 16.56 -23.65 16.54
N VAL A 494 15.48 -23.28 15.90
CA VAL A 494 14.28 -22.76 16.57
C VAL A 494 13.26 -23.88 16.74
N ARG A 495 12.83 -24.09 17.98
CA ARG A 495 11.80 -25.08 18.34
C ARG A 495 10.52 -24.36 18.75
N GLU A 496 9.41 -25.09 18.70
CA GLU A 496 8.13 -24.58 19.20
C GLU A 496 8.28 -23.98 20.60
N SER A 497 7.73 -22.80 20.77
CA SER A 497 7.52 -22.13 22.04
C SER A 497 6.17 -22.52 22.64
N LYS A 498 5.90 -22.07 23.88
CA LYS A 498 4.58 -22.21 24.50
C LYS A 498 3.52 -21.33 23.84
N SER A 499 3.92 -20.24 23.18
CA SER A 499 3.03 -19.36 22.44
C SER A 499 2.65 -19.97 21.08
N ALA A 500 1.37 -20.27 20.92
CA ALA A 500 0.85 -20.76 19.65
C ALA A 500 0.85 -19.67 18.57
N LEU A 501 0.66 -18.41 18.97
CA LEU A 501 0.70 -17.24 18.09
C LEU A 501 2.12 -17.03 17.54
N TYR A 502 3.15 -17.04 18.39
CA TYR A 502 4.55 -16.99 17.98
C TYR A 502 4.87 -18.07 16.94
N ASN A 503 4.52 -19.32 17.26
CA ASN A 503 4.80 -20.46 16.38
C ASN A 503 4.10 -20.34 15.03
N MET A 504 2.91 -19.74 15.00
CA MET A 504 2.16 -19.51 13.77
C MET A 504 2.83 -18.44 12.90
N LEU A 505 3.15 -17.28 13.47
CA LEU A 505 3.81 -16.18 12.75
C LEU A 505 5.21 -16.59 12.28
N TRP A 506 6.01 -17.24 13.15
CA TRP A 506 7.29 -17.80 12.75
C TRP A 506 7.15 -18.74 11.55
N GLY A 507 6.14 -19.62 11.57
CA GLY A 507 5.88 -20.55 10.49
C GLY A 507 5.50 -19.86 9.17
N TRP A 508 4.91 -18.66 9.19
CA TRP A 508 4.61 -17.92 7.97
C TRP A 508 5.86 -17.33 7.29
N MET A 509 6.91 -17.12 8.06
CA MET A 509 8.19 -16.53 7.60
C MET A 509 9.24 -17.58 7.21
N ILE A 510 8.89 -18.87 7.11
CA ILE A 510 9.82 -19.94 6.75
C ILE A 510 9.77 -20.18 5.24
N ASP A 511 10.93 -20.12 4.59
CA ASP A 511 11.11 -20.41 3.18
C ASP A 511 11.14 -21.93 2.87
N GLU A 512 11.24 -22.29 1.61
CA GLU A 512 11.30 -23.68 1.15
C GLU A 512 12.58 -24.42 1.62
N ASP A 513 13.63 -23.68 1.97
CA ASP A 513 14.88 -24.24 2.54
C ASP A 513 14.82 -24.41 4.06
N GLY A 514 13.71 -24.03 4.70
CA GLY A 514 13.48 -24.09 6.15
C GLY A 514 14.13 -22.96 6.94
N LYS A 515 14.53 -21.86 6.27
CA LYS A 515 15.11 -20.66 6.89
C LYS A 515 14.05 -19.61 7.14
N ASN A 516 14.26 -18.80 8.18
CA ASN A 516 13.45 -17.63 8.42
C ASN A 516 13.85 -16.50 7.46
N VAL A 517 12.88 -15.85 6.80
CA VAL A 517 13.15 -14.77 5.83
C VAL A 517 13.43 -13.42 6.51
N LEU A 518 13.02 -13.24 7.77
CA LEU A 518 13.19 -11.98 8.48
C LEU A 518 14.63 -11.85 9.00
N MET A 519 15.15 -12.87 9.68
CA MET A 519 16.41 -12.75 10.41
C MET A 519 17.35 -13.93 10.22
N GLU A 520 18.64 -13.65 10.36
CA GLU A 520 19.71 -14.63 10.44
C GLU A 520 19.89 -15.19 11.87
N ALA A 521 20.79 -16.18 12.00
CA ALA A 521 21.12 -16.78 13.28
C ALA A 521 21.67 -15.80 14.33
N ASN A 522 22.33 -14.74 13.88
CA ASN A 522 22.90 -13.67 14.70
C ASN A 522 21.90 -12.57 15.06
N GLY A 523 20.64 -12.66 14.57
CA GLY A 523 19.59 -11.66 14.77
C GLY A 523 19.62 -10.48 13.79
N ARG A 524 20.53 -10.49 12.80
CA ARG A 524 20.54 -9.46 11.76
C ARG A 524 19.44 -9.73 10.73
N GLU A 525 18.97 -8.68 10.10
CA GLU A 525 18.08 -8.78 8.94
C GLU A 525 18.75 -9.63 7.85
N ARG A 526 17.96 -10.56 7.26
CA ARG A 526 18.50 -11.51 6.28
C ARG A 526 18.51 -10.95 4.86
N TYR A 527 17.46 -10.24 4.49
CA TYR A 527 17.26 -9.69 3.16
C TYR A 527 16.88 -8.22 3.30
N PRO A 528 17.83 -7.31 3.10
CA PRO A 528 17.57 -5.89 3.21
C PRO A 528 16.64 -5.43 2.09
N ASP A 529 15.88 -4.38 2.34
CA ASP A 529 15.10 -3.63 1.36
C ASP A 529 14.14 -4.50 0.52
N PHE A 530 14.14 -4.30 -0.77
CA PHE A 530 13.26 -4.97 -1.71
C PHE A 530 13.62 -6.45 -1.99
N ASP A 531 14.81 -6.89 -1.61
CA ASP A 531 15.20 -8.29 -1.76
C ASP A 531 14.32 -9.23 -0.92
N LEU A 532 13.80 -8.75 0.22
CA LEU A 532 12.82 -9.47 1.02
C LEU A 532 11.56 -9.80 0.19
N TYR A 533 11.04 -8.83 -0.57
CA TYR A 533 9.86 -9.03 -1.43
C TYR A 533 10.10 -10.07 -2.52
N LYS A 534 11.27 -10.03 -3.18
CA LYS A 534 11.67 -11.01 -4.18
C LYS A 534 11.77 -12.42 -3.59
N VAL A 535 12.39 -12.55 -2.41
CA VAL A 535 12.55 -13.84 -1.72
C VAL A 535 11.21 -14.40 -1.24
N ILE A 536 10.35 -13.60 -0.63
CA ILE A 536 9.01 -14.05 -0.22
C ILE A 536 8.24 -14.55 -1.43
N THR A 537 8.26 -13.81 -2.54
CA THR A 537 7.56 -14.19 -3.78
C THR A 537 8.03 -15.56 -4.29
N GLN A 538 9.32 -15.81 -4.26
CA GLN A 538 9.92 -16.99 -4.89
C GLN A 538 10.02 -18.22 -3.99
N LYS A 539 10.15 -18.05 -2.67
CA LYS A 539 10.56 -19.12 -1.75
C LYS A 539 9.59 -19.42 -0.60
N VAL A 540 8.61 -18.57 -0.30
CA VAL A 540 7.67 -18.83 0.80
C VAL A 540 6.37 -19.37 0.26
N HIS A 541 6.02 -20.64 0.60
CA HIS A 541 4.85 -21.32 0.04
C HIS A 541 3.91 -21.92 1.08
N ASN A 542 4.16 -21.72 2.36
CA ASN A 542 3.47 -22.38 3.48
C ASN A 542 2.50 -21.48 4.27
N ALA A 543 2.30 -20.24 3.81
CA ALA A 543 1.46 -19.23 4.46
C ALA A 543 0.16 -18.94 3.69
N ILE A 544 -0.48 -19.95 3.09
CA ILE A 544 -1.71 -19.79 2.33
C ILE A 544 -2.90 -19.57 3.29
N PRO A 545 -3.64 -18.44 3.22
CA PRO A 545 -4.66 -18.05 4.20
C PRO A 545 -5.68 -19.13 4.55
N LYS A 546 -6.29 -19.79 3.55
CA LYS A 546 -7.28 -20.87 3.77
C LYS A 546 -6.72 -22.06 4.54
N GLU A 547 -5.43 -22.35 4.41
CA GLU A 547 -4.76 -23.44 5.13
C GLU A 547 -4.44 -23.03 6.56
N GLN A 548 -4.12 -21.76 6.77
CA GLN A 548 -3.82 -21.23 8.10
C GLN A 548 -5.07 -21.21 9.00
N ILE A 549 -6.26 -20.94 8.47
CA ILE A 549 -7.53 -21.01 9.23
C ILE A 549 -7.77 -22.41 9.83
N LEU A 550 -7.25 -23.45 9.20
CA LEU A 550 -7.42 -24.83 9.67
C LEU A 550 -6.43 -25.25 10.76
N ARG A 551 -5.49 -24.36 11.16
CA ARG A 551 -4.52 -24.67 12.21
C ARG A 551 -5.16 -24.85 13.58
N PRO A 552 -4.57 -25.71 14.45
CA PRO A 552 -5.12 -26.02 15.79
C PRO A 552 -5.30 -24.80 16.70
N ILE A 553 -4.55 -23.71 16.51
CA ILE A 553 -4.69 -22.46 17.28
C ILE A 553 -6.12 -21.90 17.20
N PHE A 554 -6.85 -22.15 16.11
CA PHE A 554 -8.22 -21.69 15.89
C PHE A 554 -9.31 -22.69 16.29
N ASP A 555 -8.92 -23.91 16.74
CA ASP A 555 -9.90 -24.93 17.16
C ASP A 555 -10.74 -24.48 18.35
N LYS A 556 -10.17 -23.66 19.22
CA LYS A 556 -10.88 -23.06 20.38
C LYS A 556 -12.09 -22.20 19.98
N TYR A 557 -12.17 -21.74 18.75
CA TYR A 557 -13.27 -20.94 18.21
C TYR A 557 -14.32 -21.78 17.46
N LYS A 558 -14.06 -23.07 17.19
CA LYS A 558 -15.01 -23.94 16.54
C LYS A 558 -16.24 -24.13 17.40
N VAL A 559 -17.42 -24.01 16.79
CA VAL A 559 -18.73 -24.18 17.49
C VAL A 559 -19.68 -25.08 16.72
N GLY A 560 -20.59 -25.73 17.44
CA GLY A 560 -21.68 -26.47 16.80
C GLY A 560 -22.68 -25.52 16.11
N LYS A 561 -23.28 -25.97 15.01
CA LYS A 561 -24.29 -25.18 14.25
C LYS A 561 -25.46 -24.66 15.12
N GLN A 562 -25.82 -25.37 16.17
CA GLN A 562 -26.86 -24.96 17.14
C GLN A 562 -26.46 -23.72 17.98
N THR A 563 -25.18 -23.42 18.08
CA THR A 563 -24.66 -22.24 18.82
C THR A 563 -24.88 -20.96 18.04
N VAL A 564 -25.07 -21.07 16.72
CA VAL A 564 -25.33 -19.91 15.85
C VAL A 564 -26.79 -19.50 16.02
N GLY A 565 -27.02 -18.34 16.60
CA GLY A 565 -28.37 -17.79 16.76
C GLY A 565 -29.10 -17.65 15.42
N LYS A 566 -30.42 -17.88 15.39
CA LYS A 566 -31.23 -17.82 14.14
C LYS A 566 -31.10 -16.48 13.37
N LYS A 567 -30.69 -15.40 14.04
CA LYS A 567 -30.47 -14.06 13.46
C LYS A 567 -29.01 -13.72 13.25
N ALA A 568 -28.09 -14.60 13.65
CA ALA A 568 -26.67 -14.33 13.48
C ALA A 568 -26.28 -14.50 12.02
N LYS A 569 -25.53 -13.53 11.49
CA LYS A 569 -24.98 -13.60 10.16
C LYS A 569 -23.77 -14.53 10.15
N VAL A 570 -23.71 -15.41 9.17
CA VAL A 570 -22.58 -16.33 8.94
C VAL A 570 -21.95 -15.99 7.61
N TYR A 571 -20.66 -15.68 7.64
CA TYR A 571 -19.87 -15.40 6.46
C TYR A 571 -19.24 -16.68 5.92
N ASN A 572 -19.42 -16.96 4.63
CA ASN A 572 -18.84 -18.14 4.00
C ASN A 572 -17.38 -17.86 3.59
N LEU A 573 -16.50 -18.81 3.86
CA LEU A 573 -15.08 -18.75 3.49
C LEU A 573 -14.80 -19.37 2.11
N PHE A 574 -15.74 -20.15 1.57
CA PHE A 574 -15.73 -20.72 0.22
C PHE A 574 -14.63 -21.75 -0.08
N PHE A 575 -13.98 -22.36 0.92
CA PHE A 575 -13.00 -23.44 0.73
C PHE A 575 -13.36 -24.72 1.50
#